data_d89aef25cc9a616d1e4e831d579d9251
#
_entry.id   d89aef25cc9a616d1e4e831d579d9251
#
_cell.length_a   1.000
_cell.length_b   1.000
_cell.length_c   1.000
_cell.angle_alpha   90.00
_cell.angle_beta   90.00
_cell.angle_gamma   90.00
#
_symmetry.space_group_name_H-M   'P 1'
#
loop_
_entity.id
_entity.type
_entity.pdbx_description
1 polymer ?
#
loop_
_entity_poly.entity_id
_entity_poly.type
_entity_poly.pdbx_seq_one_letter_code
_entity_poly.pdbx_strand_id
1 'polypeptide(L)'
;MKIPFIGPFLESVNPKFEEYYAKWCSGPLSCVSVFHKFVVIASTRDMARKVFNAPAYVKPCVVDVAHKLLGADNWVFLDGKAHVDFRKGLNGLFTRKALEVYLPGQHEVYEIYFKKFLKVTEDAGGKPVPFMQMFREVITAVSCRTFCGHYISDEAVKRISDHYYLITAAMELVNFPIIIPYTKTWYGKKAADMVLEEFAKSAAKAKVRMNAGGEVTCIMDGWIKQMVESRRWREAEANGTVTEGMEKPNPLLRDFTDYEIAQTLFTFLFASQDATSSASTWLFQVMAQRPEVLDRVRDENIKARNGNPRAHVDLEQLESMTYTRAVVRELLRWRPPVIMVPYMVKKDFPITPDYTVPKGK
;
A
#
# COMPACT_ATOMS: atom_id res chain seq x y z
N MET A 1 -26.17 15.70 16.95
CA MET A 1 -26.67 15.24 18.27
C MET A 1 -25.50 14.61 19.03
N LYS A 2 -25.04 15.19 20.13
CA LYS A 2 -23.95 14.63 20.96
C LYS A 2 -24.57 13.65 21.96
N ILE A 3 -24.38 12.37 21.75
CA ILE A 3 -24.81 11.35 22.72
C ILE A 3 -23.75 11.26 23.81
N PRO A 4 -24.11 11.42 25.10
CA PRO A 4 -23.17 11.22 26.19
C PRO A 4 -22.48 9.87 26.05
N PHE A 5 -21.17 9.79 26.28
CA PHE A 5 -20.31 8.60 26.13
C PHE A 5 -20.03 8.12 24.70
N ILE A 6 -20.85 8.43 23.70
CA ILE A 6 -20.66 7.96 22.31
C ILE A 6 -20.06 9.08 21.42
N GLY A 7 -20.14 10.32 21.89
CA GLY A 7 -19.64 11.48 21.13
C GLY A 7 -20.45 11.74 19.86
N PRO A 8 -19.84 12.34 18.83
CA PRO A 8 -20.48 12.59 17.53
C PRO A 8 -20.54 11.33 16.65
N PHE A 9 -20.97 10.21 17.21
CA PHE A 9 -21.02 8.91 16.53
C PHE A 9 -21.81 8.93 15.22
N LEU A 10 -22.97 9.59 15.21
CA LEU A 10 -23.78 9.69 13.99
C LEU A 10 -23.10 10.51 12.90
N GLU A 11 -22.27 11.47 13.26
CA GLU A 11 -21.45 12.24 12.32
C GLU A 11 -20.33 11.37 11.72
N SER A 12 -19.86 10.35 12.46
CA SER A 12 -18.82 9.43 11.98
C SER A 12 -19.38 8.28 11.13
N VAL A 13 -20.66 7.96 11.22
CA VAL A 13 -21.31 6.91 10.40
C VAL A 13 -21.49 7.35 8.95
N ASN A 14 -21.73 8.63 8.73
CA ASN A 14 -21.80 9.26 7.40
C ASN A 14 -21.06 10.58 7.42
N PRO A 15 -19.71 10.55 7.44
CA PRO A 15 -18.89 11.73 7.60
C PRO A 15 -19.05 12.62 6.37
N LYS A 16 -19.53 13.84 6.57
CA LYS A 16 -19.41 14.88 5.57
C LYS A 16 -17.99 15.40 5.60
N PHE A 17 -17.26 15.21 4.52
CA PHE A 17 -15.85 15.63 4.42
C PHE A 17 -15.65 17.11 4.82
N GLU A 18 -16.59 17.97 4.45
CA GLU A 18 -16.57 19.40 4.77
C GLU A 18 -16.58 19.67 6.28
N GLU A 19 -17.32 18.88 7.08
CA GLU A 19 -17.35 19.01 8.53
C GLU A 19 -16.02 18.61 9.19
N TYR A 20 -15.37 17.55 8.66
CA TYR A 20 -14.02 17.17 9.08
C TYR A 20 -13.00 18.24 8.66
N TYR A 21 -13.09 18.72 7.44
CA TYR A 21 -12.20 19.76 6.93
C TYR A 21 -12.29 21.04 7.77
N ALA A 22 -13.49 21.46 8.16
CA ALA A 22 -13.69 22.60 9.04
C ALA A 22 -13.01 22.40 10.40
N LYS A 23 -13.06 21.20 10.98
CA LYS A 23 -12.35 20.88 12.23
C LYS A 23 -10.83 20.93 12.05
N TRP A 24 -10.30 20.44 10.93
CA TRP A 24 -8.86 20.52 10.65
C TRP A 24 -8.38 21.95 10.43
N CYS A 25 -9.22 22.79 9.88
CA CYS A 25 -8.92 24.21 9.65
C CYS A 25 -9.16 25.10 10.89
N SER A 26 -9.70 24.55 11.97
CA SER A 26 -10.04 25.33 13.18
C SER A 26 -8.83 25.82 13.98
N GLY A 27 -7.64 25.27 13.73
CA GLY A 27 -6.39 25.65 14.36
C GLY A 27 -5.28 24.63 14.17
N PRO A 28 -4.06 24.89 14.68
CA PRO A 28 -2.93 23.97 14.60
C PRO A 28 -3.18 22.62 15.28
N LEU A 29 -3.94 22.66 16.36
CA LEU A 29 -4.41 21.51 17.12
C LEU A 29 -5.90 21.63 17.34
N SER A 30 -6.61 20.55 17.10
CA SER A 30 -8.03 20.38 17.43
C SER A 30 -8.26 19.00 18.02
N CYS A 31 -9.46 18.72 18.50
CA CYS A 31 -9.76 17.41 19.06
C CYS A 31 -11.16 16.94 18.68
N VAL A 32 -11.29 15.62 18.59
CA VAL A 32 -12.57 14.95 18.44
C VAL A 32 -12.64 13.75 19.38
N SER A 33 -13.85 13.34 19.74
CA SER A 33 -14.08 12.10 20.46
C SER A 33 -14.77 11.12 19.53
N VAL A 34 -14.17 9.93 19.37
CA VAL A 34 -14.73 8.83 18.58
C VAL A 34 -14.78 7.60 19.47
N PHE A 35 -15.98 7.08 19.78
CA PHE A 35 -16.16 5.90 20.64
C PHE A 35 -15.31 5.90 21.90
N HIS A 36 -15.42 6.91 22.73
CA HIS A 36 -14.62 7.10 23.95
C HIS A 36 -13.11 7.33 23.72
N LYS A 37 -12.64 7.27 22.49
CA LYS A 37 -11.27 7.65 22.17
C LYS A 37 -11.20 9.15 21.93
N PHE A 38 -10.41 9.83 22.73
CA PHE A 38 -10.09 11.23 22.50
C PHE A 38 -8.94 11.29 21.50
N VAL A 39 -9.18 11.91 20.35
CA VAL A 39 -8.21 12.05 19.26
C VAL A 39 -7.81 13.50 19.14
N VAL A 40 -6.52 13.76 19.18
CA VAL A 40 -5.94 15.08 18.90
C VAL A 40 -5.51 15.13 17.44
N ILE A 41 -5.99 16.15 16.73
CA ILE A 41 -5.69 16.35 15.30
C ILE A 41 -4.60 17.41 15.19
N ALA A 42 -3.43 17.03 14.67
CA ALA A 42 -2.33 17.92 14.33
C ALA A 42 -2.47 18.35 12.86
N SER A 43 -3.02 19.55 12.62
CA SER A 43 -3.47 19.99 11.31
C SER A 43 -2.42 20.72 10.48
N THR A 44 -1.40 21.29 11.13
CA THR A 44 -0.36 22.04 10.42
C THR A 44 0.86 21.19 10.14
N ARG A 45 1.62 21.58 9.11
CA ARG A 45 2.90 20.96 8.75
C ARG A 45 3.86 20.86 9.94
N ASP A 46 3.94 21.92 10.76
CA ASP A 46 4.88 21.96 11.88
C ASP A 46 4.45 21.03 13.02
N MET A 47 3.15 20.95 13.29
CA MET A 47 2.62 19.99 14.27
C MET A 47 2.79 18.54 13.78
N ALA A 48 2.47 18.26 12.52
CA ALA A 48 2.70 16.93 11.93
C ALA A 48 4.19 16.54 11.98
N ARG A 49 5.10 17.47 11.66
CA ARG A 49 6.54 17.22 11.75
C ARG A 49 6.99 16.91 13.19
N LYS A 50 6.43 17.59 14.20
CA LYS A 50 6.71 17.27 15.61
C LYS A 50 6.28 15.86 15.95
N VAL A 51 5.10 15.42 15.51
CA VAL A 51 4.61 14.05 15.72
C VAL A 51 5.54 13.02 15.04
N PHE A 52 5.85 13.21 13.75
CA PHE A 52 6.67 12.26 12.99
C PHE A 52 8.11 12.14 13.53
N ASN A 53 8.65 13.22 14.08
CA ASN A 53 10.01 13.26 14.63
C ASN A 53 10.09 12.92 16.14
N ALA A 54 9.02 12.44 16.74
CA ALA A 54 8.95 12.12 18.15
C ALA A 54 8.77 10.60 18.47
N PRO A 55 9.59 9.67 17.92
CA PRO A 55 9.41 8.22 18.11
C PRO A 55 9.52 7.79 19.57
N ALA A 56 10.14 8.62 20.44
CA ALA A 56 10.18 8.38 21.88
C ALA A 56 8.82 8.56 22.57
N TYR A 57 7.93 9.37 21.99
CA TYR A 57 6.62 9.72 22.55
C TYR A 57 5.47 9.02 21.85
N VAL A 58 5.56 8.81 20.56
CA VAL A 58 4.48 8.28 19.73
C VAL A 58 4.91 7.06 18.92
N LYS A 59 3.95 6.27 18.52
CA LYS A 59 4.14 5.21 17.53
C LYS A 59 2.99 5.24 16.51
N PRO A 60 3.24 4.86 15.25
CA PRO A 60 2.16 4.61 14.31
C PRO A 60 1.16 3.61 14.90
N CYS A 61 -0.11 3.83 14.67
CA CYS A 61 -1.15 2.88 15.05
C CYS A 61 -2.14 2.71 13.91
N VAL A 62 -2.95 1.68 14.04
CA VAL A 62 -4.04 1.39 13.12
C VAL A 62 -5.31 1.10 13.93
N VAL A 63 -6.44 1.05 13.26
CA VAL A 63 -7.70 0.63 13.90
C VAL A 63 -7.61 -0.80 14.41
N ASP A 64 -8.27 -1.09 15.53
CA ASP A 64 -8.14 -2.40 16.19
C ASP A 64 -8.51 -3.58 15.28
N VAL A 65 -9.46 -3.39 14.36
CA VAL A 65 -9.87 -4.40 13.39
C VAL A 65 -8.74 -4.76 12.41
N ALA A 66 -7.80 -3.85 12.13
CA ALA A 66 -6.69 -4.09 11.22
C ALA A 66 -5.82 -5.28 11.66
N HIS A 67 -5.59 -5.43 12.97
CA HIS A 67 -4.87 -6.60 13.52
C HIS A 67 -5.54 -7.94 13.17
N LYS A 68 -6.87 -7.94 13.06
CA LYS A 68 -7.64 -9.15 12.72
C LYS A 68 -7.67 -9.42 11.23
N LEU A 69 -7.64 -8.38 10.40
CA LEU A 69 -7.66 -8.51 8.94
C LEU A 69 -6.29 -8.82 8.36
N LEU A 70 -5.24 -8.13 8.82
CA LEU A 70 -3.88 -8.31 8.32
C LEU A 70 -3.10 -9.42 9.05
N GLY A 71 -3.66 -9.95 10.14
CA GLY A 71 -3.00 -10.89 11.05
C GLY A 71 -2.29 -10.18 12.21
N ALA A 72 -2.52 -10.64 13.44
CA ALA A 72 -2.00 -10.01 14.65
C ALA A 72 -0.45 -9.95 14.69
N ASP A 73 0.20 -10.97 14.11
CA ASP A 73 1.65 -11.13 14.08
C ASP A 73 2.30 -10.44 12.84
N ASN A 74 1.52 -9.66 12.10
CA ASN A 74 2.03 -9.01 10.90
C ASN A 74 3.13 -8.00 11.26
N TRP A 75 4.20 -7.99 10.47
CA TRP A 75 5.38 -7.13 10.68
C TRP A 75 5.05 -5.63 10.74
N VAL A 76 3.97 -5.19 10.11
CA VAL A 76 3.54 -3.78 10.12
C VAL A 76 3.18 -3.28 11.52
N PHE A 77 2.87 -4.21 12.44
CA PHE A 77 2.55 -3.90 13.85
C PHE A 77 3.75 -3.97 14.79
N LEU A 78 4.91 -4.41 14.29
CA LEU A 78 6.15 -4.39 15.06
C LEU A 78 6.57 -2.96 15.38
N ASP A 79 7.26 -2.77 16.51
CA ASP A 79 7.79 -1.47 16.93
C ASP A 79 9.32 -1.58 17.18
N GLY A 80 10.00 -0.43 17.14
CA GLY A 80 11.41 -0.30 17.48
C GLY A 80 12.32 -1.16 16.58
N LYS A 81 13.28 -1.86 17.24
CA LYS A 81 14.32 -2.64 16.55
C LYS A 81 13.73 -3.77 15.68
N ALA A 82 12.71 -4.47 16.16
CA ALA A 82 12.10 -5.57 15.44
C ALA A 82 11.52 -5.13 14.09
N HIS A 83 10.83 -3.98 14.06
CA HIS A 83 10.33 -3.38 12.81
C HIS A 83 11.48 -3.00 11.87
N VAL A 84 12.53 -2.35 12.39
CA VAL A 84 13.70 -1.93 11.59
C VAL A 84 14.39 -3.14 10.98
N ASP A 85 14.62 -4.19 11.75
CA ASP A 85 15.32 -5.41 11.30
C ASP A 85 14.49 -6.13 10.22
N PHE A 86 13.18 -6.27 10.43
CA PHE A 86 12.30 -6.86 9.42
C PHE A 86 12.32 -6.04 8.11
N ARG A 87 12.17 -4.71 8.21
CA ARG A 87 12.15 -3.81 7.06
C ARG A 87 13.47 -3.84 6.27
N LYS A 88 14.61 -3.99 6.95
CA LYS A 88 15.91 -4.18 6.26
C LYS A 88 15.91 -5.40 5.35
N GLY A 89 15.26 -6.49 5.76
CA GLY A 89 15.07 -7.70 4.96
C GLY A 89 14.26 -7.49 3.68
N LEU A 90 13.44 -6.43 3.63
CA LEU A 90 12.62 -6.12 2.48
C LEU A 90 13.28 -5.09 1.53
N ASN A 91 14.29 -4.35 1.98
CA ASN A 91 14.86 -3.26 1.17
C ASN A 91 15.43 -3.72 -0.16
N GLY A 92 16.00 -4.91 -0.23
CA GLY A 92 16.52 -5.50 -1.47
C GLY A 92 15.47 -5.69 -2.57
N LEU A 93 14.20 -5.81 -2.19
CA LEU A 93 13.06 -6.02 -3.10
C LEU A 93 12.63 -4.74 -3.84
N PHE A 94 13.09 -3.58 -3.39
CA PHE A 94 12.69 -2.26 -3.92
C PHE A 94 13.90 -1.47 -4.45
N THR A 95 15.01 -2.13 -4.69
CA THR A 95 16.17 -1.52 -5.36
C THR A 95 15.84 -1.22 -6.82
N ARG A 96 16.57 -0.27 -7.44
CA ARG A 96 16.44 0.04 -8.86
C ARG A 96 16.48 -1.23 -9.72
N LYS A 97 17.50 -2.08 -9.50
CA LYS A 97 17.67 -3.36 -10.21
C LYS A 97 16.46 -4.30 -10.05
N ALA A 98 15.87 -4.37 -8.85
CA ALA A 98 14.69 -5.17 -8.61
C ALA A 98 13.46 -4.60 -9.33
N LEU A 99 13.28 -3.27 -9.32
CA LEU A 99 12.18 -2.61 -10.04
C LEU A 99 12.24 -2.84 -11.56
N GLU A 100 13.43 -2.85 -12.14
CA GLU A 100 13.64 -3.17 -13.57
C GLU A 100 13.12 -4.58 -13.91
N VAL A 101 13.31 -5.54 -13.02
CA VAL A 101 12.83 -6.93 -13.20
C VAL A 101 11.30 -7.02 -13.19
N TYR A 102 10.61 -6.18 -12.41
CA TYR A 102 9.15 -6.23 -12.30
C TYR A 102 8.43 -5.47 -13.41
N LEU A 103 9.10 -4.53 -14.07
CA LEU A 103 8.51 -3.62 -15.04
C LEU A 103 7.84 -4.32 -16.24
N PRO A 104 8.42 -5.38 -16.85
CA PRO A 104 7.76 -6.11 -17.96
C PRO A 104 6.40 -6.68 -17.59
N GLY A 105 6.26 -7.28 -16.39
CA GLY A 105 5.00 -7.81 -15.92
C GLY A 105 3.94 -6.72 -15.67
N GLN A 106 4.35 -5.53 -15.27
CA GLN A 106 3.47 -4.38 -15.13
C GLN A 106 2.98 -3.87 -16.50
N HIS A 107 3.85 -3.80 -17.49
CA HIS A 107 3.50 -3.41 -18.85
C HIS A 107 2.47 -4.36 -19.46
N GLU A 108 2.66 -5.67 -19.31
CA GLU A 108 1.70 -6.70 -19.75
C GLU A 108 0.29 -6.42 -19.22
N VAL A 109 0.17 -6.17 -17.91
CA VAL A 109 -1.11 -5.88 -17.28
C VAL A 109 -1.72 -4.57 -17.80
N TYR A 110 -0.94 -3.50 -17.91
CA TYR A 110 -1.44 -2.23 -18.42
C TYR A 110 -1.95 -2.34 -19.87
N GLU A 111 -1.27 -3.07 -20.72
CA GLU A 111 -1.72 -3.29 -22.11
C GLU A 111 -3.08 -3.99 -22.18
N ILE A 112 -3.28 -5.03 -21.36
CA ILE A 112 -4.53 -5.77 -21.31
C ILE A 112 -5.67 -4.86 -20.83
N TYR A 113 -5.46 -4.15 -19.71
CA TYR A 113 -6.50 -3.36 -19.08
C TYR A 113 -6.82 -2.08 -19.86
N PHE A 114 -5.84 -1.40 -20.46
CA PHE A 114 -6.11 -0.21 -21.26
C PHE A 114 -6.88 -0.55 -22.56
N LYS A 115 -6.62 -1.69 -23.20
CA LYS A 115 -7.46 -2.18 -24.29
C LYS A 115 -8.90 -2.42 -23.84
N LYS A 116 -9.09 -3.01 -22.65
CA LYS A 116 -10.41 -3.20 -22.05
C LYS A 116 -11.10 -1.86 -21.76
N PHE A 117 -10.37 -0.86 -21.25
CA PHE A 117 -10.92 0.45 -20.95
C PHE A 117 -11.34 1.21 -22.22
N LEU A 118 -10.54 1.15 -23.28
CA LEU A 118 -10.90 1.72 -24.58
C LEU A 118 -12.20 1.09 -25.09
N LYS A 119 -12.32 -0.21 -25.05
CA LYS A 119 -13.55 -0.91 -25.48
C LYS A 119 -14.78 -0.46 -24.67
N VAL A 120 -14.67 -0.34 -23.35
CA VAL A 120 -15.77 0.15 -22.49
C VAL A 120 -16.21 1.55 -22.89
N THR A 121 -15.28 2.44 -23.24
CA THR A 121 -15.58 3.82 -23.67
C THR A 121 -16.18 3.87 -25.09
N GLU A 122 -15.73 3.00 -25.99
CA GLU A 122 -16.31 2.85 -27.33
C GLU A 122 -17.75 2.31 -27.25
N ASP A 123 -17.99 1.25 -26.47
CA ASP A 123 -19.31 0.64 -26.27
C ASP A 123 -20.31 1.63 -25.63
N ALA A 124 -19.82 2.60 -24.85
CA ALA A 124 -20.64 3.64 -24.25
C ALA A 124 -21.14 4.71 -25.27
N GLY A 125 -20.64 4.72 -26.50
CA GLY A 125 -21.07 5.60 -27.56
C GLY A 125 -20.96 7.09 -27.23
N GLY A 126 -19.88 7.49 -26.55
CA GLY A 126 -19.64 8.88 -26.12
C GLY A 126 -20.32 9.28 -24.81
N LYS A 127 -21.03 8.38 -24.16
CA LYS A 127 -21.60 8.65 -22.82
C LYS A 127 -20.51 8.55 -21.74
N PRO A 128 -20.58 9.37 -20.69
CA PRO A 128 -19.66 9.27 -19.56
C PRO A 128 -19.73 7.90 -18.89
N VAL A 129 -18.57 7.31 -18.59
CA VAL A 129 -18.46 6.04 -17.84
C VAL A 129 -17.74 6.27 -16.53
N PRO A 130 -18.16 5.63 -15.42
CA PRO A 130 -17.42 5.65 -14.16
C PRO A 130 -16.07 4.97 -14.34
N PHE A 131 -14.96 5.67 -14.08
CA PHE A 131 -13.62 5.14 -14.34
C PHE A 131 -12.83 4.79 -13.07
N MET A 132 -13.25 5.23 -11.88
CA MET A 132 -12.56 4.91 -10.63
C MET A 132 -12.46 3.40 -10.37
N GLN A 133 -13.53 2.65 -10.64
CA GLN A 133 -13.52 1.19 -10.48
C GLN A 133 -12.55 0.53 -11.47
N MET A 134 -12.43 1.07 -12.68
CA MET A 134 -11.48 0.60 -13.68
C MET A 134 -10.03 0.75 -13.20
N PHE A 135 -9.70 1.89 -12.54
CA PHE A 135 -8.39 2.08 -11.90
C PHE A 135 -8.17 1.10 -10.74
N ARG A 136 -9.17 0.85 -9.91
CA ARG A 136 -9.05 -0.14 -8.83
C ARG A 136 -8.75 -1.54 -9.38
N GLU A 137 -9.39 -1.94 -10.45
CA GLU A 137 -9.13 -3.24 -11.11
C GLU A 137 -7.69 -3.34 -11.65
N VAL A 138 -7.24 -2.36 -12.42
CA VAL A 138 -5.89 -2.40 -13.00
C VAL A 138 -4.81 -2.32 -11.91
N ILE A 139 -4.99 -1.50 -10.87
CA ILE A 139 -4.02 -1.41 -9.78
C ILE A 139 -3.95 -2.71 -8.98
N THR A 140 -5.09 -3.39 -8.73
CA THR A 140 -5.09 -4.73 -8.14
C THR A 140 -4.29 -5.71 -9.01
N ALA A 141 -4.54 -5.72 -10.32
CA ALA A 141 -3.88 -6.63 -11.24
C ALA A 141 -2.36 -6.37 -11.33
N VAL A 142 -1.96 -5.09 -11.45
CA VAL A 142 -0.53 -4.69 -11.45
C VAL A 142 0.14 -5.07 -10.14
N SER A 143 -0.52 -4.83 -9.00
CA SER A 143 0.00 -5.21 -7.68
C SER A 143 0.18 -6.72 -7.56
N CYS A 144 -0.83 -7.51 -7.92
CA CYS A 144 -0.75 -8.97 -7.88
C CYS A 144 0.33 -9.52 -8.83
N ARG A 145 0.47 -8.96 -10.03
CA ARG A 145 1.53 -9.33 -10.98
C ARG A 145 2.92 -8.99 -10.43
N THR A 146 3.09 -7.82 -9.84
CA THR A 146 4.36 -7.38 -9.24
C THR A 146 4.74 -8.21 -8.02
N PHE A 147 3.75 -8.58 -7.18
CA PHE A 147 4.00 -9.29 -5.93
C PHE A 147 4.12 -10.80 -6.11
N CYS A 148 3.21 -11.39 -6.86
CA CYS A 148 3.05 -12.83 -7.01
C CYS A 148 3.44 -13.36 -8.41
N GLY A 149 3.79 -12.50 -9.36
CA GLY A 149 4.10 -12.92 -10.73
C GLY A 149 2.95 -13.70 -11.37
N HIS A 150 3.30 -14.79 -12.06
CA HIS A 150 2.35 -15.72 -12.70
C HIS A 150 1.89 -16.86 -11.78
N TYR A 151 2.24 -16.85 -10.49
CA TYR A 151 1.79 -17.89 -9.55
C TYR A 151 0.32 -17.75 -9.17
N ILE A 152 -0.23 -16.53 -9.27
CA ILE A 152 -1.64 -16.23 -9.04
C ILE A 152 -2.40 -16.22 -10.36
N SER A 153 -3.59 -16.83 -10.41
CA SER A 153 -4.41 -16.86 -11.62
C SER A 153 -5.17 -15.57 -11.84
N ASP A 154 -5.55 -15.28 -13.10
CA ASP A 154 -6.35 -14.10 -13.45
C ASP A 154 -7.73 -14.12 -12.77
N GLU A 155 -8.34 -15.31 -12.59
CA GLU A 155 -9.59 -15.47 -11.86
C GLU A 155 -9.43 -15.11 -10.38
N ALA A 156 -8.31 -15.48 -9.75
CA ALA A 156 -8.01 -15.10 -8.38
C ALA A 156 -7.78 -13.59 -8.26
N VAL A 157 -7.05 -12.98 -9.19
CA VAL A 157 -6.85 -11.52 -9.26
C VAL A 157 -8.19 -10.79 -9.39
N LYS A 158 -9.06 -11.26 -10.29
CA LYS A 158 -10.39 -10.67 -10.45
C LYS A 158 -11.22 -10.80 -9.19
N ARG A 159 -11.24 -11.96 -8.56
CA ARG A 159 -11.97 -12.19 -7.30
C ARG A 159 -11.45 -11.29 -6.17
N ILE A 160 -10.13 -11.08 -6.08
CA ILE A 160 -9.52 -10.15 -5.15
C ILE A 160 -10.03 -8.73 -5.43
N SER A 161 -9.95 -8.28 -6.68
CA SER A 161 -10.41 -6.94 -7.08
C SER A 161 -11.88 -6.69 -6.74
N ASP A 162 -12.75 -7.67 -7.05
CA ASP A 162 -14.19 -7.56 -6.82
C ASP A 162 -14.56 -7.46 -5.32
N HIS A 163 -13.76 -8.05 -4.43
CA HIS A 163 -14.04 -8.11 -2.99
C HIS A 163 -13.16 -7.20 -2.14
N TYR A 164 -12.15 -6.55 -2.71
CA TYR A 164 -11.22 -5.73 -1.95
C TYR A 164 -11.89 -4.60 -1.16
N TYR A 165 -12.95 -4.00 -1.72
CA TYR A 165 -13.70 -2.93 -1.05
C TYR A 165 -14.28 -3.35 0.30
N LEU A 166 -14.54 -4.66 0.51
CA LEU A 166 -15.02 -5.19 1.79
C LEU A 166 -13.94 -5.06 2.88
N ILE A 167 -12.67 -5.22 2.51
CA ILE A 167 -11.52 -5.04 3.41
C ILE A 167 -11.45 -3.58 3.84
N THR A 168 -11.52 -2.65 2.88
CA THR A 168 -11.48 -1.21 3.15
C THR A 168 -12.67 -0.78 4.01
N ALA A 169 -13.89 -1.23 3.67
CA ALA A 169 -15.09 -0.94 4.44
C ALA A 169 -15.03 -1.48 5.88
N ALA A 170 -14.35 -2.61 6.11
CA ALA A 170 -14.12 -3.14 7.44
C ALA A 170 -13.12 -2.31 8.27
N MET A 171 -12.23 -1.55 7.61
CA MET A 171 -11.21 -0.70 8.25
C MET A 171 -11.74 0.69 8.65
N GLU A 172 -13.02 1.00 8.41
CA GLU A 172 -13.60 2.28 8.84
C GLU A 172 -13.51 2.44 10.37
N LEU A 173 -13.20 3.65 10.82
CA LEU A 173 -13.00 4.00 12.25
C LEU A 173 -14.21 3.71 13.14
N VAL A 174 -15.40 3.66 12.54
CA VAL A 174 -16.67 3.43 13.23
C VAL A 174 -17.00 1.95 13.44
N ASN A 175 -16.20 1.04 12.89
CA ASN A 175 -16.46 -0.38 13.05
C ASN A 175 -16.00 -0.89 14.43
N PHE A 176 -16.80 -1.75 15.02
CA PHE A 176 -16.42 -2.43 16.24
C PHE A 176 -15.25 -3.38 15.99
N PRO A 177 -14.31 -3.51 16.96
CA PRO A 177 -13.18 -4.41 16.83
C PRO A 177 -13.55 -5.90 16.94
N ILE A 178 -14.85 -6.21 17.01
CA ILE A 178 -15.39 -7.57 17.14
C ILE A 178 -15.94 -8.00 15.78
N ILE A 179 -15.54 -9.21 15.35
CA ILE A 179 -16.05 -9.80 14.10
C ILE A 179 -17.34 -10.54 14.41
N ILE A 180 -18.45 -9.92 14.09
CA ILE A 180 -19.79 -10.49 14.24
C ILE A 180 -20.28 -10.96 12.86
N PRO A 181 -20.82 -12.18 12.72
CA PRO A 181 -21.35 -12.66 11.44
C PRO A 181 -22.30 -11.65 10.78
N TYR A 182 -22.21 -11.56 9.46
CA TYR A 182 -23.02 -10.69 8.58
C TYR A 182 -22.78 -9.17 8.75
N THR A 183 -21.77 -8.76 9.53
CA THR A 183 -21.35 -7.36 9.62
C THR A 183 -20.28 -7.02 8.57
N LYS A 184 -20.02 -5.71 8.35
CA LYS A 184 -18.93 -5.23 7.48
C LYS A 184 -17.59 -5.86 7.85
N THR A 185 -17.28 -5.97 9.14
CA THR A 185 -16.03 -6.57 9.63
C THR A 185 -15.91 -8.06 9.33
N TRP A 186 -17.03 -8.79 9.36
CA TRP A 186 -17.06 -10.21 9.01
C TRP A 186 -16.83 -10.44 7.51
N TYR A 187 -17.51 -9.66 6.65
CA TYR A 187 -17.29 -9.74 5.21
C TYR A 187 -15.86 -9.32 4.84
N GLY A 188 -15.34 -8.27 5.47
CA GLY A 188 -13.94 -7.84 5.29
C GLY A 188 -12.94 -8.91 5.72
N LYS A 189 -13.21 -9.63 6.83
CA LYS A 189 -12.36 -10.76 7.26
C LYS A 189 -12.38 -11.90 6.24
N LYS A 190 -13.54 -12.28 5.73
CA LYS A 190 -13.64 -13.30 4.68
C LYS A 190 -12.87 -12.90 3.41
N ALA A 191 -12.97 -11.63 3.00
CA ALA A 191 -12.21 -11.13 1.86
C ALA A 191 -10.71 -11.13 2.13
N ALA A 192 -10.27 -10.72 3.33
CA ALA A 192 -8.87 -10.77 3.73
C ALA A 192 -8.32 -12.21 3.77
N ASP A 193 -9.08 -13.16 4.32
CA ASP A 193 -8.69 -14.57 4.37
C ASP A 193 -8.54 -15.16 2.96
N MET A 194 -9.42 -14.81 2.04
CA MET A 194 -9.33 -15.22 0.64
C MET A 194 -8.05 -14.70 -0.02
N VAL A 195 -7.66 -13.45 0.21
CA VAL A 195 -6.40 -12.89 -0.31
C VAL A 195 -5.20 -13.62 0.28
N LEU A 196 -5.18 -13.84 1.60
CA LEU A 196 -4.11 -14.55 2.28
C LEU A 196 -3.95 -15.99 1.76
N GLU A 197 -5.06 -16.68 1.54
CA GLU A 197 -5.06 -18.05 0.99
C GLU A 197 -4.46 -18.09 -0.43
N GLU A 198 -4.86 -17.19 -1.32
CA GLU A 198 -4.34 -17.13 -2.69
C GLU A 198 -2.84 -16.76 -2.72
N PHE A 199 -2.42 -15.86 -1.86
CA PHE A 199 -1.01 -15.49 -1.74
C PHE A 199 -0.17 -16.60 -1.12
N ALA A 200 -0.69 -17.36 -0.13
CA ALA A 200 0.00 -18.51 0.45
C ALA A 200 0.17 -19.65 -0.57
N LYS A 201 -0.87 -19.93 -1.37
CA LYS A 201 -0.78 -20.89 -2.50
C LYS A 201 0.29 -20.46 -3.51
N SER A 202 0.37 -19.17 -3.79
CA SER A 202 1.39 -18.61 -4.69
C SER A 202 2.79 -18.73 -4.09
N ALA A 203 2.95 -18.50 -2.78
CA ALA A 203 4.22 -18.63 -2.08
C ALA A 203 4.74 -20.08 -2.09
N ALA A 204 3.87 -21.06 -1.89
CA ALA A 204 4.24 -22.48 -1.99
C ALA A 204 4.81 -22.83 -3.36
N LYS A 205 4.13 -22.40 -4.47
CA LYS A 205 4.61 -22.59 -5.84
C LYS A 205 5.95 -21.89 -6.09
N ALA A 206 6.07 -20.65 -5.63
CA ALA A 206 7.31 -19.87 -5.77
C ALA A 206 8.49 -20.51 -5.04
N LYS A 207 8.28 -21.04 -3.83
CA LYS A 207 9.32 -21.75 -3.07
C LYS A 207 9.85 -22.95 -3.84
N VAL A 208 8.98 -23.75 -4.46
CA VAL A 208 9.40 -24.90 -5.27
C VAL A 208 10.31 -24.44 -6.40
N ARG A 209 9.87 -23.41 -7.17
CA ARG A 209 10.64 -22.91 -8.30
C ARG A 209 11.97 -22.28 -7.89
N MET A 210 11.98 -21.47 -6.83
CA MET A 210 13.18 -20.76 -6.38
C MET A 210 14.20 -21.70 -5.73
N ASN A 211 13.78 -22.74 -5.04
CA ASN A 211 14.68 -23.80 -4.54
C ASN A 211 15.35 -24.56 -5.69
N ALA A 212 14.69 -24.69 -6.83
CA ALA A 212 15.25 -25.30 -8.06
C ALA A 212 16.15 -24.33 -8.86
N GLY A 213 16.39 -23.09 -8.37
CA GLY A 213 17.25 -22.10 -9.05
C GLY A 213 16.53 -21.26 -10.10
N GLY A 214 15.22 -21.11 -10.01
CA GLY A 214 14.43 -20.28 -10.93
C GLY A 214 14.86 -18.80 -10.91
N GLU A 215 14.64 -18.13 -12.04
CA GLU A 215 14.91 -16.68 -12.16
C GLU A 215 13.88 -15.83 -11.40
N VAL A 216 14.31 -14.68 -10.92
CA VAL A 216 13.45 -13.69 -10.24
C VAL A 216 12.60 -12.96 -11.28
N THR A 217 11.28 -13.00 -11.12
CA THR A 217 10.32 -12.31 -11.99
C THR A 217 9.36 -11.40 -11.22
N CYS A 218 9.28 -11.56 -9.90
CA CYS A 218 8.37 -10.81 -9.03
C CYS A 218 8.98 -10.62 -7.63
N ILE A 219 8.33 -9.82 -6.79
CA ILE A 219 8.77 -9.56 -5.41
C ILE A 219 8.88 -10.86 -4.60
N MET A 220 7.92 -11.76 -4.72
CA MET A 220 7.89 -13.04 -4.03
C MET A 220 9.14 -13.88 -4.35
N ASP A 221 9.49 -13.98 -5.62
CA ASP A 221 10.71 -14.67 -6.07
C ASP A 221 11.96 -14.06 -5.44
N GLY A 222 12.08 -12.72 -5.51
CA GLY A 222 13.22 -12.00 -4.96
C GLY A 222 13.41 -12.24 -3.46
N TRP A 223 12.32 -12.24 -2.70
CA TRP A 223 12.37 -12.47 -1.27
C TRP A 223 12.69 -13.93 -0.93
N ILE A 224 12.07 -14.90 -1.61
CA ILE A 224 12.37 -16.32 -1.43
C ILE A 224 13.81 -16.63 -1.82
N LYS A 225 14.34 -16.02 -2.90
CA LYS A 225 15.75 -16.15 -3.28
C LYS A 225 16.69 -15.74 -2.13
N GLN A 226 16.43 -14.59 -1.52
CA GLN A 226 17.22 -14.14 -0.35
C GLN A 226 17.14 -15.13 0.83
N MET A 227 15.97 -15.77 1.07
CA MET A 227 15.83 -16.82 2.09
C MET A 227 16.68 -18.06 1.74
N VAL A 228 16.62 -18.50 0.48
CA VAL A 228 17.42 -19.66 0.00
C VAL A 228 18.91 -19.40 0.12
N GLU A 229 19.37 -18.22 -0.29
CA GLU A 229 20.78 -17.82 -0.16
C GLU A 229 21.20 -17.74 1.31
N SER A 230 20.35 -17.18 2.18
CA SER A 230 20.60 -17.10 3.61
C SER A 230 20.66 -18.47 4.28
N ARG A 231 19.80 -19.41 3.87
CA ARG A 231 19.81 -20.79 4.37
C ARG A 231 21.08 -21.52 3.94
N ARG A 232 21.45 -21.44 2.65
CA ARG A 232 22.69 -22.03 2.13
C ARG A 232 23.93 -21.53 2.87
N TRP A 233 23.97 -20.23 3.17
CA TRP A 233 25.06 -19.67 3.97
C TRP A 233 25.10 -20.26 5.36
N ARG A 234 23.98 -20.32 6.10
CA ARG A 234 23.92 -20.89 7.45
C ARG A 234 24.37 -22.36 7.48
N GLU A 235 23.94 -23.13 6.49
CA GLU A 235 24.34 -24.55 6.34
C GLU A 235 25.84 -24.68 6.07
N ALA A 236 26.41 -23.87 5.19
CA ALA A 236 27.83 -23.86 4.90
C ALA A 236 28.68 -23.42 6.12
N GLU A 237 28.22 -22.36 6.82
CA GLU A 237 28.87 -21.87 8.05
C GLU A 237 28.85 -22.93 9.15
N ALA A 238 27.71 -23.61 9.36
CA ALA A 238 27.59 -24.69 10.35
C ALA A 238 28.43 -25.93 10.03
N ASN A 239 28.61 -26.23 8.74
CA ASN A 239 29.41 -27.36 8.26
C ASN A 239 30.90 -27.05 8.05
N GLY A 240 31.33 -25.80 8.25
CA GLY A 240 32.69 -25.35 7.96
C GLY A 240 33.08 -25.39 6.47
N THR A 241 32.09 -25.31 5.56
CA THR A 241 32.27 -25.44 4.11
C THR A 241 32.15 -24.10 3.39
N VAL A 242 32.28 -22.97 4.09
CA VAL A 242 32.31 -21.64 3.48
C VAL A 242 33.55 -21.53 2.58
N THR A 243 33.35 -21.36 1.28
CA THR A 243 34.43 -21.25 0.30
C THR A 243 34.78 -19.80 -0.01
N GLU A 244 36.02 -19.57 -0.48
CA GLU A 244 36.46 -18.27 -0.98
C GLU A 244 35.57 -17.83 -2.17
N GLY A 245 34.90 -16.67 -2.03
CA GLY A 245 33.92 -16.18 -3.03
C GLY A 245 32.46 -16.36 -2.64
N MET A 246 32.15 -17.09 -1.55
CA MET A 246 30.79 -17.16 -1.01
C MET A 246 30.53 -15.93 -0.15
N GLU A 247 29.70 -14.99 -0.65
CA GLU A 247 29.34 -13.79 0.09
C GLU A 247 28.24 -14.05 1.13
N LYS A 248 28.45 -13.51 2.33
CA LYS A 248 27.43 -13.56 3.39
C LYS A 248 26.27 -12.64 3.02
N PRO A 249 25.03 -13.17 2.92
CA PRO A 249 23.86 -12.34 2.66
C PRO A 249 23.68 -11.25 3.72
N ASN A 250 23.38 -10.04 3.29
CA ASN A 250 23.08 -8.92 4.18
C ASN A 250 21.78 -8.20 3.75
N PRO A 251 20.70 -8.37 4.50
CA PRO A 251 20.61 -9.10 5.77
C PRO A 251 20.53 -10.62 5.60
N LEU A 252 20.95 -11.35 6.64
CA LEU A 252 20.76 -12.80 6.73
C LEU A 252 19.33 -13.08 7.18
N LEU A 253 18.50 -13.63 6.29
CA LEU A 253 17.10 -13.91 6.56
C LEU A 253 16.88 -15.29 7.15
N ARG A 254 15.88 -15.43 8.05
CA ARG A 254 15.30 -16.73 8.40
C ARG A 254 14.40 -17.25 7.28
N ASP A 255 14.02 -18.50 7.37
CA ASP A 255 12.95 -19.01 6.54
C ASP A 255 11.60 -18.54 7.08
N PHE A 256 10.73 -18.09 6.16
CA PHE A 256 9.37 -17.68 6.45
C PHE A 256 8.39 -18.73 5.92
N THR A 257 7.31 -18.96 6.63
CA THR A 257 6.20 -19.81 6.20
C THR A 257 5.49 -19.20 5.01
N ASP A 258 4.70 -19.99 4.28
CA ASP A 258 3.89 -19.49 3.15
C ASP A 258 2.89 -18.44 3.62
N TYR A 259 2.35 -18.62 4.83
CA TYR A 259 1.41 -17.69 5.43
C TYR A 259 2.07 -16.35 5.83
N GLU A 260 3.27 -16.36 6.38
CA GLU A 260 4.03 -15.14 6.71
C GLU A 260 4.40 -14.35 5.44
N ILE A 261 4.75 -15.07 4.37
CA ILE A 261 4.98 -14.44 3.06
C ILE A 261 3.67 -13.82 2.55
N ALA A 262 2.57 -14.54 2.62
CA ALA A 262 1.25 -14.04 2.22
C ALA A 262 0.84 -12.80 3.02
N GLN A 263 1.02 -12.79 4.34
CA GLN A 263 0.73 -11.64 5.20
C GLN A 263 1.55 -10.40 4.79
N THR A 264 2.84 -10.59 4.48
CA THR A 264 3.72 -9.49 4.06
C THR A 264 3.27 -8.91 2.73
N LEU A 265 2.98 -9.75 1.74
CA LEU A 265 2.51 -9.31 0.43
C LEU A 265 1.08 -8.73 0.48
N PHE A 266 0.23 -9.24 1.36
CA PHE A 266 -1.08 -8.64 1.60
C PHE A 266 -0.94 -7.22 2.20
N THR A 267 0.02 -7.00 3.07
CA THR A 267 0.32 -5.65 3.56
C THR A 267 0.76 -4.72 2.42
N PHE A 268 1.56 -5.21 1.47
CA PHE A 268 1.93 -4.41 0.29
C PHE A 268 0.71 -4.13 -0.59
N LEU A 269 -0.16 -5.10 -0.81
CA LEU A 269 -1.41 -4.90 -1.55
C LEU A 269 -2.29 -3.85 -0.86
N PHE A 270 -2.46 -3.97 0.46
CA PHE A 270 -3.24 -3.02 1.24
C PHE A 270 -2.70 -1.59 1.12
N ALA A 271 -1.38 -1.42 1.20
CA ALA A 271 -0.76 -0.11 1.09
C ALA A 271 -0.84 0.47 -0.33
N SER A 272 -0.75 -0.36 -1.37
CA SER A 272 -0.69 0.09 -2.77
C SER A 272 -2.07 0.38 -3.36
N GLN A 273 -3.10 -0.37 -2.97
CA GLN A 273 -4.37 -0.41 -3.68
C GLN A 273 -5.13 0.92 -3.65
N ASP A 274 -5.52 1.39 -2.47
CA ASP A 274 -6.37 2.57 -2.35
C ASP A 274 -5.60 3.86 -2.61
N ALA A 275 -4.35 3.94 -2.16
CA ALA A 275 -3.53 5.12 -2.37
C ALA A 275 -3.24 5.36 -3.86
N THR A 276 -2.83 4.32 -4.59
CA THR A 276 -2.47 4.45 -6.01
C THR A 276 -3.71 4.63 -6.89
N SER A 277 -4.81 3.89 -6.63
CA SER A 277 -6.04 4.04 -7.41
C SER A 277 -6.68 5.42 -7.21
N SER A 278 -6.65 5.97 -5.99
CA SER A 278 -7.12 7.32 -5.70
C SER A 278 -6.26 8.37 -6.41
N ALA A 279 -4.93 8.29 -6.29
CA ALA A 279 -4.02 9.22 -6.97
C ALA A 279 -4.19 9.16 -8.49
N SER A 280 -4.30 7.97 -9.08
CA SER A 280 -4.53 7.79 -10.52
C SER A 280 -5.86 8.38 -10.97
N THR A 281 -6.93 8.17 -10.20
CA THR A 281 -8.25 8.75 -10.48
C THR A 281 -8.19 10.28 -10.54
N TRP A 282 -7.58 10.90 -9.54
CA TRP A 282 -7.41 12.36 -9.53
C TRP A 282 -6.50 12.85 -10.65
N LEU A 283 -5.43 12.11 -10.96
CA LEU A 283 -4.51 12.47 -12.05
C LEU A 283 -5.23 12.53 -13.38
N PHE A 284 -6.02 11.52 -13.72
CA PHE A 284 -6.78 11.49 -14.97
C PHE A 284 -7.85 12.58 -15.02
N GLN A 285 -8.55 12.82 -13.93
CA GLN A 285 -9.52 13.90 -13.85
C GLN A 285 -8.86 15.28 -14.08
N VAL A 286 -7.72 15.52 -13.44
CA VAL A 286 -7.00 16.80 -13.60
C VAL A 286 -6.48 16.97 -15.01
N MET A 287 -5.90 15.93 -15.61
CA MET A 287 -5.42 15.98 -16.99
C MET A 287 -6.56 16.22 -17.98
N ALA A 288 -7.74 15.62 -17.75
CA ALA A 288 -8.93 15.89 -18.58
C ALA A 288 -9.43 17.35 -18.48
N GLN A 289 -9.26 17.98 -17.32
CA GLN A 289 -9.61 19.39 -17.09
C GLN A 289 -8.50 20.37 -17.51
N ARG A 290 -7.31 19.90 -17.81
CA ARG A 290 -6.11 20.66 -18.14
C ARG A 290 -5.44 20.10 -19.40
N PRO A 291 -6.02 20.34 -20.60
CA PRO A 291 -5.45 19.82 -21.85
C PRO A 291 -3.99 20.19 -22.06
N GLU A 292 -3.60 21.42 -21.66
CA GLU A 292 -2.22 21.89 -21.76
C GLU A 292 -1.22 21.07 -20.93
N VAL A 293 -1.67 20.51 -19.79
CA VAL A 293 -0.84 19.61 -18.97
C VAL A 293 -0.77 18.23 -19.63
N LEU A 294 -1.90 17.73 -20.11
CA LEU A 294 -1.99 16.45 -20.80
C LEU A 294 -1.10 16.41 -22.04
N ASP A 295 -1.13 17.45 -22.86
CA ASP A 295 -0.34 17.51 -24.10
C ASP A 295 1.16 17.50 -23.79
N ARG A 296 1.61 18.26 -22.80
CA ARG A 296 3.02 18.24 -22.38
C ARG A 296 3.45 16.89 -21.81
N VAL A 297 2.57 16.20 -21.04
CA VAL A 297 2.83 14.84 -20.57
C VAL A 297 2.96 13.87 -21.74
N ARG A 298 2.07 13.97 -22.74
CA ARG A 298 2.11 13.14 -23.95
C ARG A 298 3.40 13.38 -24.75
N ASP A 299 3.76 14.62 -24.99
CA ASP A 299 4.97 14.98 -25.72
C ASP A 299 6.24 14.43 -25.03
N GLU A 300 6.35 14.61 -23.71
CA GLU A 300 7.46 14.05 -22.93
C GLU A 300 7.50 12.52 -23.01
N ASN A 301 6.36 11.86 -22.91
CA ASN A 301 6.25 10.40 -23.02
C ASN A 301 6.64 9.88 -24.41
N ILE A 302 6.19 10.55 -25.49
CA ILE A 302 6.55 10.21 -26.87
C ILE A 302 8.06 10.39 -27.07
N LYS A 303 8.60 11.51 -26.58
CA LYS A 303 10.05 11.79 -26.67
C LYS A 303 10.88 10.73 -25.92
N ALA A 304 10.47 10.35 -24.71
CA ALA A 304 11.17 9.32 -23.92
C ALA A 304 11.15 7.94 -24.60
N ARG A 305 10.13 7.67 -25.43
CA ARG A 305 10.01 6.45 -26.25
C ARG A 305 10.63 6.59 -27.64
N ASN A 306 11.48 7.59 -27.88
CA ASN A 306 12.10 7.83 -29.17
C ASN A 306 11.11 7.94 -30.34
N GLY A 307 9.95 8.56 -30.08
CA GLY A 307 8.89 8.76 -31.07
C GLY A 307 7.97 7.57 -31.32
N ASN A 308 8.19 6.43 -30.64
CA ASN A 308 7.30 5.27 -30.75
C ASN A 308 6.31 5.20 -29.56
N PRO A 309 5.06 5.61 -29.73
CA PRO A 309 4.07 5.65 -28.64
C PRO A 309 3.71 4.26 -28.09
N ARG A 310 4.04 3.20 -28.81
CA ARG A 310 3.77 1.82 -28.40
C ARG A 310 4.98 1.12 -27.74
N ALA A 311 6.15 1.75 -27.75
CA ALA A 311 7.31 1.17 -27.09
C ALA A 311 7.09 1.11 -25.57
N HIS A 312 7.52 0.00 -24.96
CA HIS A 312 7.62 -0.06 -23.52
C HIS A 312 8.68 0.94 -23.05
N VAL A 313 8.51 1.47 -21.86
CA VAL A 313 9.52 2.33 -21.23
C VAL A 313 10.31 1.52 -20.21
N ASP A 314 11.61 1.74 -20.19
CA ASP A 314 12.46 1.25 -19.13
C ASP A 314 12.51 2.24 -17.96
N LEU A 315 13.23 1.88 -16.92
CA LEU A 315 13.32 2.71 -15.71
C LEU A 315 14.08 4.03 -15.95
N GLU A 316 15.10 4.03 -16.82
CA GLU A 316 15.85 5.21 -17.18
C GLU A 316 14.98 6.22 -17.93
N GLN A 317 14.20 5.74 -18.88
CA GLN A 317 13.23 6.56 -19.61
C GLN A 317 12.16 7.13 -18.65
N LEU A 318 11.64 6.32 -17.69
CA LEU A 318 10.72 6.81 -16.67
C LEU A 318 11.35 7.90 -15.78
N GLU A 319 12.61 7.75 -15.40
CA GLU A 319 13.34 8.74 -14.63
C GLU A 319 13.63 10.03 -15.40
N SER A 320 13.77 9.95 -16.72
CA SER A 320 13.99 11.11 -17.61
C SER A 320 12.75 12.00 -17.76
N MET A 321 11.54 11.47 -17.49
CA MET A 321 10.27 12.20 -17.62
C MET A 321 10.09 13.19 -16.46
N THR A 322 10.82 14.29 -16.48
CA THR A 322 10.87 15.27 -15.37
C THR A 322 9.57 16.03 -15.19
N TYR A 323 8.89 16.39 -16.29
CA TYR A 323 7.61 17.09 -16.24
C TYR A 323 6.48 16.20 -15.73
N THR A 324 6.36 14.98 -16.24
CA THR A 324 5.41 13.96 -15.75
C THR A 324 5.58 13.71 -14.26
N ARG A 325 6.83 13.59 -13.79
CA ARG A 325 7.14 13.46 -12.35
C ARG A 325 6.74 14.70 -11.54
N ALA A 326 6.90 15.90 -12.10
CA ALA A 326 6.45 17.13 -11.46
C ALA A 326 4.92 17.19 -11.35
N VAL A 327 4.20 16.78 -12.40
CA VAL A 327 2.72 16.67 -12.39
C VAL A 327 2.26 15.71 -11.30
N VAL A 328 2.87 14.53 -11.16
CA VAL A 328 2.53 13.57 -10.10
C VAL A 328 2.80 14.17 -8.72
N ARG A 329 3.96 14.84 -8.50
CA ARG A 329 4.27 15.49 -7.20
C ARG A 329 3.28 16.58 -6.85
N GLU A 330 2.89 17.41 -7.81
CA GLU A 330 1.92 18.48 -7.59
C GLU A 330 0.52 17.92 -7.31
N LEU A 331 0.14 16.85 -7.98
CA LEU A 331 -1.10 16.15 -7.68
C LEU A 331 -1.12 15.64 -6.24
N LEU A 332 -0.07 14.95 -5.80
CA LEU A 332 0.05 14.42 -4.44
C LEU A 332 0.06 15.53 -3.38
N ARG A 333 0.59 16.71 -3.71
CA ARG A 333 0.50 17.89 -2.84
C ARG A 333 -0.93 18.42 -2.74
N TRP A 334 -1.64 18.49 -3.87
CA TRP A 334 -2.98 19.10 -3.95
C TRP A 334 -4.09 18.14 -3.53
N ARG A 335 -3.97 16.87 -3.90
CA ARG A 335 -4.94 15.81 -3.62
C ARG A 335 -4.25 14.58 -3.03
N PRO A 336 -3.77 14.66 -1.78
CA PRO A 336 -3.10 13.53 -1.15
C PRO A 336 -4.07 12.35 -1.00
N PRO A 337 -3.68 11.14 -1.39
CA PRO A 337 -4.54 9.96 -1.26
C PRO A 337 -4.75 9.53 0.19
N VAL A 338 -3.83 9.89 1.08
CA VAL A 338 -3.90 9.65 2.53
C VAL A 338 -3.94 10.99 3.24
N ILE A 339 -5.07 11.31 3.85
CA ILE A 339 -5.32 12.61 4.49
C ILE A 339 -5.07 12.60 5.99
N MET A 340 -4.98 11.43 6.62
CA MET A 340 -4.70 11.27 8.05
C MET A 340 -3.84 10.05 8.29
N VAL A 341 -2.89 10.16 9.22
CA VAL A 341 -2.06 9.05 9.70
C VAL A 341 -2.23 8.96 11.21
N PRO A 342 -2.80 7.87 11.74
CA PRO A 342 -3.03 7.74 13.18
C PRO A 342 -1.74 7.37 13.91
N TYR A 343 -1.52 8.03 15.05
CA TYR A 343 -0.46 7.75 16.02
C TYR A 343 -1.04 7.55 17.40
N MET A 344 -0.43 6.66 18.17
CA MET A 344 -0.73 6.46 19.59
C MET A 344 0.38 7.06 20.46
N VAL A 345 0.01 7.81 21.46
CA VAL A 345 0.94 8.39 22.42
C VAL A 345 1.37 7.33 23.44
N LYS A 346 2.65 7.00 23.48
CA LYS A 346 3.26 6.00 24.40
C LYS A 346 3.47 6.54 25.83
N LYS A 347 3.72 7.83 25.95
CA LYS A 347 3.88 8.57 27.20
C LYS A 347 3.49 10.01 26.96
N ASP A 348 3.09 10.74 27.98
CA ASP A 348 2.65 12.13 27.88
C ASP A 348 3.57 12.95 26.97
N PHE A 349 2.97 13.53 25.91
CA PHE A 349 3.68 14.19 24.82
C PHE A 349 3.45 15.71 24.83
N PRO A 350 4.44 16.51 25.27
CA PRO A 350 4.35 17.96 25.23
C PRO A 350 4.48 18.45 23.77
N ILE A 351 3.37 18.51 23.06
CA ILE A 351 3.34 18.88 21.64
C ILE A 351 3.50 20.37 21.42
N THR A 352 3.03 21.19 22.40
CA THR A 352 3.29 22.63 22.48
C THR A 352 3.72 22.99 23.91
N PRO A 353 4.27 24.20 24.15
CA PRO A 353 4.56 24.66 25.52
C PRO A 353 3.34 24.61 26.45
N ASP A 354 2.15 24.87 25.91
CA ASP A 354 0.91 25.01 26.65
C ASP A 354 0.02 23.76 26.63
N TYR A 355 0.39 22.72 25.84
CA TYR A 355 -0.45 21.54 25.70
C TYR A 355 0.35 20.24 25.63
N THR A 356 0.00 19.33 26.51
CA THR A 356 0.54 17.96 26.55
C THR A 356 -0.55 16.96 26.18
N VAL A 357 -0.29 16.14 25.16
CA VAL A 357 -1.19 15.04 24.79
C VAL A 357 -0.98 13.88 25.77
N PRO A 358 -2.01 13.42 26.49
CA PRO A 358 -1.86 12.35 27.45
C PRO A 358 -1.53 11.00 26.81
N LYS A 359 -0.85 10.13 27.55
CA LYS A 359 -0.62 8.74 27.16
C LYS A 359 -1.91 8.02 26.74
N GLY A 360 -1.84 7.22 25.67
CA GLY A 360 -2.95 6.41 25.16
C GLY A 360 -3.95 7.18 24.28
N LYS A 361 -3.59 8.39 23.90
CA LYS A 361 -4.38 9.19 22.95
C LYS A 361 -3.70 9.21 21.61
#